data_38798037730a6ba42b439bb2ea6c55d5
#
_entry.id   38798037730a6ba42b439bb2ea6c55d5
#
_cell.length_a   1.000
_cell.length_b   1.000
_cell.length_c   1.000
_cell.angle_alpha   90.00
_cell.angle_beta   90.00
_cell.angle_gamma   90.00
#
_symmetry.space_group_name_H-M   'P 1'
#
loop_
_entity.id
_entity.type
_entity.pdbx_description
1 polymer ?
#
loop_
_entity_poly.entity_id
_entity_poly.type
_entity_poly.pdbx_seq_one_letter_code
_entity_poly.pdbx_strand_id
1 'polypeptide(L)'
;LLVDNVIKLAHVYKSKKINSIILLNYAPEVNEFLYWCQQLIAESLGKKGNGILPVVSQAPRDHHSLLQLYLDGPKNKIFYILSSKSLYNLKIKKNYFKKNHNFLSNLNLEKIVDSQRKAFIKVLKEKKIPFREFHVSNFSENILGELFSYFMLETALIGSAMKVNPFTQDAVEQVKI
;
A
#
# COMPACT_ATOMS: atom_id res chain seq x y z
N LEU A 1 19.78 1.79 -0.90
CA LEU A 1 18.35 1.75 -1.23
C LEU A 1 17.43 2.02 -0.04
N LEU A 2 17.55 1.27 1.09
CA LEU A 2 16.71 1.49 2.28
C LEU A 2 16.92 2.89 2.87
N VAL A 3 18.17 3.28 3.11
CA VAL A 3 18.53 4.60 3.69
C VAL A 3 18.02 5.74 2.80
N ASP A 4 18.19 5.67 1.49
CA ASP A 4 17.70 6.70 0.56
C ASP A 4 16.16 6.83 0.61
N ASN A 5 15.46 5.69 0.73
CA ASN A 5 14.02 5.69 0.90
C ASN A 5 13.61 6.32 2.23
N VAL A 6 14.31 5.99 3.32
CA VAL A 6 14.07 6.57 4.65
C VAL A 6 14.25 8.10 4.62
N ILE A 7 15.32 8.62 3.99
CA ILE A 7 15.56 10.07 3.87
C ILE A 7 14.40 10.74 3.13
N LYS A 8 13.98 10.19 1.98
CA LYS A 8 12.84 10.72 1.20
C LYS A 8 11.54 10.70 1.99
N LEU A 9 11.26 9.59 2.67
CA LEU A 9 10.04 9.46 3.48
C LEU A 9 10.06 10.37 4.69
N ALA A 10 11.18 10.47 5.40
CA ALA A 10 11.32 11.39 6.52
C ALA A 10 11.09 12.85 6.08
N HIS A 11 11.54 13.24 4.88
CA HIS A 11 11.21 14.54 4.29
C HIS A 11 9.72 14.70 4.03
N VAL A 12 9.07 13.68 3.45
CA VAL A 12 7.62 13.65 3.22
C VAL A 12 6.86 13.83 4.53
N TYR A 13 7.21 13.08 5.57
CA TYR A 13 6.60 13.18 6.90
C TYR A 13 6.77 14.58 7.51
N LYS A 14 7.99 15.13 7.47
CA LYS A 14 8.28 16.48 8.02
C LYS A 14 7.57 17.59 7.26
N SER A 15 7.32 17.43 5.98
CA SER A 15 6.65 18.47 5.16
C SER A 15 5.19 18.70 5.57
N LYS A 16 4.55 17.75 6.25
CA LYS A 16 3.13 17.73 6.61
C LYS A 16 2.15 17.93 5.43
N LYS A 17 2.66 17.93 4.18
CA LYS A 17 1.84 18.02 2.96
C LYS A 17 1.14 16.69 2.67
N ILE A 18 1.79 15.59 2.99
CA ILE A 18 1.24 14.24 2.90
C ILE A 18 0.84 13.81 4.31
N ASN A 19 -0.43 13.47 4.51
CA ASN A 19 -0.98 13.07 5.80
C ASN A 19 -1.57 11.66 5.80
N SER A 20 -1.57 10.99 4.65
CA SER A 20 -2.10 9.64 4.53
C SER A 20 -1.19 8.75 3.66
N ILE A 21 -0.99 7.52 4.11
CA ILE A 21 -0.39 6.43 3.31
C ILE A 21 -1.52 5.48 2.94
N ILE A 22 -1.73 5.29 1.64
CA ILE A 22 -2.69 4.29 1.15
C ILE A 22 -1.92 3.00 0.84
N LEU A 23 -2.09 2.01 1.69
CA LEU A 23 -1.55 0.66 1.50
C LEU A 23 -2.48 -0.09 0.52
N LEU A 24 -2.23 0.09 -0.78
CA LEU A 24 -3.11 -0.41 -1.84
C LEU A 24 -2.73 -1.83 -2.25
N ASN A 25 -3.63 -2.75 -2.01
CA ASN A 25 -3.41 -4.18 -2.15
C ASN A 25 -3.99 -4.74 -3.47
N TYR A 26 -3.11 -5.24 -4.35
CA TYR A 26 -3.48 -6.05 -5.53
C TYR A 26 -3.18 -7.54 -5.35
N ALA A 27 -2.76 -7.96 -4.15
CA ALA A 27 -2.39 -9.31 -3.79
C ALA A 27 -3.19 -9.76 -2.55
N PRO A 28 -4.39 -10.35 -2.72
CA PRO A 28 -5.29 -10.67 -1.60
C PRO A 28 -4.63 -11.50 -0.48
N GLU A 29 -3.64 -12.31 -0.83
CA GLU A 29 -2.91 -13.20 0.09
C GLU A 29 -2.10 -12.45 1.16
N VAL A 30 -1.80 -11.17 0.95
CA VAL A 30 -1.04 -10.35 1.94
C VAL A 30 -1.90 -9.32 2.67
N ASN A 31 -3.19 -9.52 2.69
CA ASN A 31 -4.11 -8.59 3.34
C ASN A 31 -3.75 -8.35 4.81
N GLU A 32 -3.54 -9.42 5.57
CA GLU A 32 -3.21 -9.34 6.99
C GLU A 32 -1.83 -8.70 7.24
N PHE A 33 -0.88 -8.93 6.34
CA PHE A 33 0.41 -8.23 6.37
C PHE A 33 0.24 -6.72 6.23
N LEU A 34 -0.68 -6.24 5.40
CA LEU A 34 -0.92 -4.80 5.26
C LEU A 34 -1.61 -4.20 6.48
N TYR A 35 -2.50 -4.92 7.15
CA TYR A 35 -3.04 -4.48 8.44
C TYR A 35 -1.96 -4.42 9.51
N TRP A 36 -1.03 -5.38 9.51
CA TRP A 36 0.14 -5.30 10.37
C TRP A 36 1.02 -4.09 10.04
N CYS A 37 1.27 -3.78 8.77
CA CYS A 37 2.00 -2.57 8.36
C CYS A 37 1.27 -1.31 8.83
N GLN A 38 -0.05 -1.29 8.73
CA GLN A 38 -0.88 -0.19 9.22
C GLN A 38 -0.66 0.03 10.71
N GLN A 39 -0.73 -1.02 11.51
CA GLN A 39 -0.47 -0.96 12.94
C GLN A 39 0.95 -0.49 13.23
N LEU A 40 1.95 -1.12 12.61
CA LEU A 40 3.36 -0.78 12.80
C LEU A 40 3.63 0.71 12.56
N ILE A 41 3.17 1.26 11.44
CA ILE A 41 3.40 2.65 11.07
C ILE A 41 2.67 3.60 12.04
N ALA A 42 1.41 3.31 12.34
CA ALA A 42 0.59 4.16 13.21
C ALA A 42 1.15 4.23 14.64
N GLU A 43 1.40 3.08 15.25
CA GLU A 43 1.87 2.99 16.64
C GLU A 43 3.30 3.49 16.80
N SER A 44 4.18 3.19 15.84
CA SER A 44 5.59 3.57 15.94
C SER A 44 5.83 5.05 15.69
N LEU A 45 5.11 5.67 14.75
CA LEU A 45 5.40 7.03 14.27
C LEU A 45 4.37 8.07 14.72
N GLY A 46 3.17 7.66 15.16
CA GLY A 46 2.09 8.53 15.59
C GLY A 46 2.32 9.13 16.98
N LYS A 47 3.34 9.98 17.17
CA LYS A 47 3.78 10.48 18.47
C LYS A 47 4.16 11.95 18.44
N LYS A 48 3.90 12.68 19.51
CA LYS A 48 4.31 14.09 19.67
C LYS A 48 3.84 14.98 18.53
N GLY A 49 2.61 14.77 18.05
CA GLY A 49 2.06 15.51 16.91
C GLY A 49 2.67 15.16 15.55
N ASN A 50 3.48 14.10 15.48
CA ASN A 50 3.97 13.52 14.25
C ASN A 50 3.14 12.29 13.86
N GLY A 51 3.35 11.83 12.64
CA GLY A 51 2.71 10.64 12.08
C GLY A 51 1.99 10.92 10.78
N ILE A 52 1.67 9.85 10.09
CA ILE A 52 0.85 9.85 8.87
C ILE A 52 -0.18 8.74 9.05
N LEU A 53 -1.41 8.96 8.66
CA LEU A 53 -2.48 7.96 8.78
C LEU A 53 -2.29 6.86 7.71
N PRO A 54 -1.94 5.63 8.09
CA PRO A 54 -1.92 4.51 7.16
C PRO A 54 -3.34 3.94 7.02
N VAL A 55 -3.74 3.66 5.78
CA VAL A 55 -5.07 3.12 5.44
C VAL A 55 -4.90 1.97 4.48
N VAL A 56 -5.39 0.78 4.84
CA VAL A 56 -5.43 -0.37 3.93
C VAL A 56 -6.58 -0.20 2.94
N SER A 57 -6.29 -0.42 1.66
CA SER A 57 -7.24 -0.33 0.57
C SER A 57 -7.10 -1.54 -0.35
N GLN A 58 -8.22 -2.10 -0.79
CA GLN A 58 -8.28 -3.35 -1.55
C GLN A 58 -8.60 -3.09 -3.02
N ALA A 59 -7.65 -3.34 -3.91
CA ALA A 59 -7.89 -3.30 -5.35
C ALA A 59 -8.31 -4.70 -5.88
N PRO A 60 -9.22 -4.78 -6.84
CA PRO A 60 -9.85 -3.66 -7.56
C PRO A 60 -11.11 -3.09 -6.90
N ARG A 61 -11.58 -3.63 -5.77
CA ARG A 61 -12.83 -3.19 -5.11
C ARG A 61 -12.84 -1.66 -4.87
N ASP A 62 -11.77 -1.13 -4.31
CA ASP A 62 -11.69 0.27 -3.93
C ASP A 62 -11.39 1.21 -5.11
N HIS A 63 -11.07 0.65 -6.30
CA HIS A 63 -11.15 1.41 -7.53
C HIS A 63 -12.57 1.85 -7.86
N HIS A 64 -13.58 1.07 -7.46
CA HIS A 64 -14.97 1.46 -7.62
C HIS A 64 -15.39 2.53 -6.60
N SER A 65 -14.97 2.38 -5.35
CA SER A 65 -15.47 3.20 -4.25
C SER A 65 -14.63 4.47 -3.97
N LEU A 66 -13.31 4.42 -4.15
CA LEU A 66 -12.39 5.46 -3.69
C LEU A 66 -11.55 6.13 -4.80
N LEU A 67 -11.58 5.62 -6.03
CA LEU A 67 -10.69 6.06 -7.09
C LEU A 67 -10.86 7.56 -7.41
N GLN A 68 -12.09 8.07 -7.39
CA GLN A 68 -12.38 9.51 -7.58
C GLN A 68 -11.63 10.35 -6.54
N LEU A 69 -11.74 9.99 -5.25
CA LEU A 69 -11.04 10.67 -4.16
C LEU A 69 -9.52 10.55 -4.28
N TYR A 70 -9.03 9.41 -4.75
CA TYR A 70 -7.60 9.15 -4.89
C TYR A 70 -6.96 9.99 -5.98
N LEU A 71 -7.64 10.18 -7.11
CA LEU A 71 -7.08 10.81 -8.30
C LEU A 71 -7.41 12.30 -8.44
N ASP A 72 -8.52 12.74 -7.86
CA ASP A 72 -9.02 14.10 -8.04
C ASP A 72 -9.28 14.85 -6.72
N GLY A 73 -9.25 14.16 -5.60
CA GLY A 73 -9.31 14.74 -4.27
C GLY A 73 -8.00 15.40 -3.84
N PRO A 74 -7.89 15.79 -2.55
CA PRO A 74 -6.69 16.46 -2.02
C PRO A 74 -5.41 15.63 -2.29
N LYS A 75 -4.36 16.30 -2.78
CA LYS A 75 -3.05 15.68 -3.08
C LYS A 75 -2.20 15.52 -1.82
N ASN A 76 -2.78 14.93 -0.79
CA ASN A 76 -2.19 14.74 0.53
C ASN A 76 -1.90 13.27 0.85
N LYS A 77 -1.83 12.41 -0.16
CA LYS A 77 -1.66 10.96 -0.02
C LYS A 77 -0.41 10.49 -0.75
N ILE A 78 0.21 9.45 -0.21
CA ILE A 78 1.20 8.64 -0.91
C ILE A 78 0.68 7.21 -0.99
N PHE A 79 0.90 6.54 -2.12
CA PHE A 79 0.46 5.15 -2.32
C PHE A 79 1.63 4.19 -2.14
N TYR A 80 1.40 3.13 -1.37
CA TYR A 80 2.24 1.95 -1.31
C TYR A 80 1.46 0.82 -1.99
N ILE A 81 1.88 0.47 -3.20
CA ILE A 81 1.17 -0.47 -4.07
C ILE A 81 1.82 -1.84 -3.93
N LEU A 82 1.13 -2.77 -3.29
CA LEU A 82 1.56 -4.16 -3.19
C LEU A 82 0.91 -5.00 -4.28
N SER A 83 1.72 -5.81 -4.93
CA SER A 83 1.28 -6.76 -5.95
C SER A 83 2.17 -7.99 -5.99
N SER A 84 1.59 -9.11 -6.38
CA SER A 84 2.32 -10.35 -6.64
C SER A 84 2.01 -10.88 -8.03
N LYS A 85 2.86 -11.78 -8.49
CA LYS A 85 2.50 -12.66 -9.58
C LYS A 85 1.61 -13.76 -8.98
N SER A 86 0.37 -13.86 -9.44
CA SER A 86 -0.57 -14.85 -8.94
C SER A 86 -0.08 -16.28 -9.21
N LEU A 87 -0.29 -17.15 -8.23
CA LEU A 87 -0.03 -18.59 -8.38
C LEU A 87 -1.16 -19.30 -9.13
N TYR A 88 -2.31 -18.65 -9.30
CA TYR A 88 -3.52 -19.24 -9.87
C TYR A 88 -3.77 -18.77 -11.28
N ASN A 89 -3.73 -19.69 -12.25
CA ASN A 89 -4.08 -19.41 -13.64
C ASN A 89 -5.61 -19.51 -13.83
N LEU A 90 -6.35 -18.63 -13.18
CA LEU A 90 -7.81 -18.60 -13.28
C LEU A 90 -8.24 -17.89 -14.56
N LYS A 91 -8.87 -18.65 -15.46
CA LYS A 91 -9.43 -18.12 -16.71
C LYS A 91 -10.92 -17.87 -16.58
N ILE A 92 -11.37 -16.75 -17.12
CA ILE A 92 -12.80 -16.42 -17.17
C ILE A 92 -13.47 -17.26 -18.26
N LYS A 93 -14.47 -18.07 -17.86
CA LYS A 93 -15.21 -18.94 -18.80
C LYS A 93 -16.10 -18.10 -19.72
N LYS A 94 -16.18 -18.50 -21.00
CA LYS A 94 -16.91 -17.80 -22.07
C LYS A 94 -18.40 -17.59 -21.76
N ASN A 95 -19.02 -18.47 -20.96
CA ASN A 95 -20.47 -18.50 -20.71
C ASN A 95 -20.96 -17.44 -19.71
N TYR A 96 -20.06 -16.69 -19.05
CA TYR A 96 -20.46 -15.69 -18.06
C TYR A 96 -20.78 -14.30 -18.66
N PHE A 97 -20.49 -14.08 -19.95
CA PHE A 97 -20.64 -12.75 -20.54
C PHE A 97 -21.72 -12.70 -21.62
N LYS A 98 -22.55 -11.66 -21.56
CA LYS A 98 -23.39 -11.25 -22.70
C LYS A 98 -22.49 -10.81 -23.86
N LYS A 99 -23.00 -10.88 -25.10
CA LYS A 99 -22.25 -10.60 -26.37
C LYS A 99 -21.31 -9.36 -26.31
N ASN A 100 -21.66 -8.32 -25.55
CA ASN A 100 -20.91 -7.06 -25.49
C ASN A 100 -19.61 -7.12 -24.65
N HIS A 101 -19.39 -8.20 -23.88
CA HIS A 101 -18.19 -8.34 -23.02
C HIS A 101 -17.34 -9.56 -23.40
N ASN A 102 -17.48 -10.06 -24.62
CA ASN A 102 -16.72 -11.23 -25.11
C ASN A 102 -15.19 -11.01 -25.11
N PHE A 103 -14.71 -9.76 -25.09
CA PHE A 103 -13.28 -9.45 -25.01
C PHE A 103 -12.62 -9.92 -23.69
N LEU A 104 -13.42 -10.13 -22.64
CA LEU A 104 -12.93 -10.68 -21.36
C LEU A 104 -12.88 -12.22 -21.35
N SER A 105 -13.51 -12.87 -22.34
CA SER A 105 -13.56 -14.33 -22.41
C SER A 105 -12.17 -14.93 -22.60
N ASN A 106 -11.88 -15.98 -21.86
CA ASN A 106 -10.59 -16.68 -21.83
C ASN A 106 -9.39 -15.83 -21.32
N LEU A 107 -9.61 -14.60 -20.88
CA LEU A 107 -8.55 -13.87 -20.22
C LEU A 107 -8.22 -14.48 -18.86
N ASN A 108 -6.96 -14.44 -18.51
CA ASN A 108 -6.50 -14.76 -17.18
C ASN A 108 -6.89 -13.60 -16.25
N LEU A 109 -7.49 -13.92 -15.10
CA LEU A 109 -7.89 -12.93 -14.10
C LEU A 109 -6.70 -12.09 -13.61
N GLU A 110 -5.54 -12.72 -13.44
CA GLU A 110 -4.29 -12.04 -13.11
C GLU A 110 -3.92 -10.93 -14.11
N LYS A 111 -4.06 -11.21 -15.42
CA LYS A 111 -3.78 -10.20 -16.45
C LYS A 111 -4.71 -9.01 -16.36
N ILE A 112 -5.97 -9.23 -15.99
CA ILE A 112 -6.94 -8.14 -15.81
C ILE A 112 -6.53 -7.28 -14.62
N VAL A 113 -6.24 -7.89 -13.47
CA VAL A 113 -5.81 -7.19 -12.25
C VAL A 113 -4.50 -6.44 -12.49
N ASP A 114 -3.51 -7.07 -13.16
CA ASP A 114 -2.24 -6.41 -13.49
C ASP A 114 -2.42 -5.24 -14.47
N SER A 115 -3.34 -5.37 -15.43
CA SER A 115 -3.67 -4.26 -16.35
C SER A 115 -4.30 -3.08 -15.60
N GLN A 116 -5.17 -3.33 -14.64
CA GLN A 116 -5.75 -2.29 -13.79
C GLN A 116 -4.68 -1.60 -12.92
N ARG A 117 -3.77 -2.39 -12.33
CA ARG A 117 -2.62 -1.87 -11.58
C ARG A 117 -1.75 -0.96 -12.44
N LYS A 118 -1.36 -1.42 -13.63
CA LYS A 118 -0.54 -0.66 -14.57
C LYS A 118 -1.23 0.64 -15.01
N ALA A 119 -2.53 0.58 -15.30
CA ALA A 119 -3.31 1.75 -15.65
C ALA A 119 -3.35 2.77 -14.50
N PHE A 120 -3.57 2.31 -13.26
CA PHE A 120 -3.55 3.16 -12.08
C PHE A 120 -2.18 3.84 -11.89
N ILE A 121 -1.08 3.07 -11.95
CA ILE A 121 0.28 3.61 -11.85
C ILE A 121 0.56 4.66 -12.94
N LYS A 122 0.12 4.42 -14.18
CA LYS A 122 0.25 5.39 -15.25
C LYS A 122 -0.43 6.72 -14.89
N VAL A 123 -1.66 6.68 -14.41
CA VAL A 123 -2.41 7.88 -13.99
C VAL A 123 -1.75 8.57 -12.80
N LEU A 124 -1.23 7.84 -11.81
CA LEU A 124 -0.47 8.44 -10.71
C LEU A 124 0.75 9.22 -11.21
N LYS A 125 1.49 8.68 -12.18
CA LYS A 125 2.64 9.35 -12.80
C LYS A 125 2.21 10.63 -13.54
N GLU A 126 1.18 10.56 -14.35
CA GLU A 126 0.63 11.70 -15.11
C GLU A 126 0.16 12.82 -14.17
N LYS A 127 -0.52 12.46 -13.09
CA LYS A 127 -1.02 13.41 -12.07
C LYS A 127 0.03 13.83 -11.04
N LYS A 128 1.27 13.31 -11.12
CA LYS A 128 2.37 13.56 -10.17
C LYS A 128 1.99 13.25 -8.71
N ILE A 129 1.21 12.19 -8.51
CA ILE A 129 0.85 11.69 -7.18
C ILE A 129 1.95 10.75 -6.73
N PRO A 130 2.54 10.93 -5.53
CA PRO A 130 3.64 10.10 -5.07
C PRO A 130 3.19 8.67 -4.79
N PHE A 131 4.00 7.71 -5.20
CA PHE A 131 3.76 6.30 -4.93
C PHE A 131 5.07 5.50 -4.83
N ARG A 132 4.98 4.34 -4.21
CA ARG A 132 6.00 3.28 -4.18
C ARG A 132 5.36 1.98 -4.63
N GLU A 133 6.12 1.14 -5.29
CA GLU A 133 5.65 -0.15 -5.77
C GLU A 133 6.48 -1.27 -5.12
N PHE A 134 5.77 -2.24 -4.55
CA PHE A 134 6.30 -3.49 -4.02
C PHE A 134 5.71 -4.62 -4.84
N HIS A 135 6.50 -5.14 -5.75
CA HIS A 135 6.10 -6.27 -6.59
C HIS A 135 6.94 -7.48 -6.24
N VAL A 136 6.30 -8.57 -5.84
CA VAL A 136 6.95 -9.83 -5.49
C VAL A 136 6.56 -10.93 -6.47
N SER A 137 7.51 -11.82 -6.77
CA SER A 137 7.27 -12.91 -7.72
C SER A 137 6.34 -13.98 -7.16
N ASN A 138 6.38 -14.20 -5.86
CA ASN A 138 5.50 -15.10 -5.10
C ASN A 138 5.52 -14.67 -3.63
N PHE A 139 4.60 -15.20 -2.82
CA PHE A 139 4.64 -15.06 -1.38
C PHE A 139 5.07 -16.40 -0.76
N SER A 140 6.38 -16.55 -0.54
CA SER A 140 6.94 -17.56 0.34
C SER A 140 7.18 -16.98 1.73
N GLU A 141 7.40 -17.84 2.72
CA GLU A 141 7.75 -17.43 4.08
C GLU A 141 9.00 -16.55 4.10
N ASN A 142 9.99 -16.86 3.26
CA ASN A 142 11.21 -16.05 3.14
C ASN A 142 10.90 -14.62 2.65
N ILE A 143 10.15 -14.47 1.57
CA ILE A 143 9.77 -13.16 1.03
C ILE A 143 8.90 -12.39 2.02
N LEU A 144 8.00 -13.07 2.72
CA LEU A 144 7.21 -12.45 3.76
C LEU A 144 8.10 -11.98 4.93
N GLY A 145 9.07 -12.79 5.35
CA GLY A 145 10.08 -12.42 6.36
C GLY A 145 10.93 -11.22 5.94
N GLU A 146 11.33 -11.14 4.66
CA GLU A 146 12.02 -9.97 4.11
C GLU A 146 11.16 -8.71 4.16
N LEU A 147 9.88 -8.81 3.80
CA LEU A 147 8.95 -7.69 3.86
C LEU A 147 8.73 -7.21 5.30
N PHE A 148 8.52 -8.13 6.26
CA PHE A 148 8.43 -7.78 7.69
C PHE A 148 9.68 -7.03 8.15
N SER A 149 10.86 -7.59 7.87
CA SER A 149 12.14 -6.99 8.25
C SER A 149 12.34 -5.62 7.62
N TYR A 150 12.01 -5.49 6.33
CA TYR A 150 12.10 -4.23 5.60
C TYR A 150 11.23 -3.13 6.25
N PHE A 151 9.95 -3.41 6.51
CA PHE A 151 9.03 -2.41 7.07
C PHE A 151 9.38 -2.07 8.53
N MET A 152 9.84 -3.04 9.33
CA MET A 152 10.33 -2.78 10.69
C MET A 152 11.53 -1.84 10.68
N LEU A 153 12.55 -2.14 9.87
CA LEU A 153 13.76 -1.32 9.77
C LEU A 153 13.46 0.07 9.21
N GLU A 154 12.66 0.17 8.17
CA GLU A 154 12.25 1.44 7.59
C GLU A 154 11.52 2.30 8.63
N THR A 155 10.57 1.73 9.35
CA THR A 155 9.80 2.43 10.38
C THR A 155 10.68 2.89 11.55
N ALA A 156 11.58 2.04 12.03
CA ALA A 156 12.52 2.40 13.09
C ALA A 156 13.46 3.55 12.68
N LEU A 157 13.99 3.50 11.46
CA LEU A 157 14.86 4.55 10.92
C LEU A 157 14.10 5.85 10.68
N ILE A 158 12.86 5.82 10.22
CA ILE A 158 12.02 7.02 10.09
C ILE A 158 11.74 7.61 11.47
N GLY A 159 11.42 6.78 12.47
CA GLY A 159 11.24 7.22 13.86
C GLY A 159 12.46 7.96 14.39
N SER A 160 13.66 7.42 14.17
CA SER A 160 14.93 8.06 14.51
C SER A 160 15.09 9.39 13.80
N ALA A 161 14.86 9.45 12.47
CA ALA A 161 14.95 10.68 11.68
C ALA A 161 13.93 11.75 12.13
N MET A 162 12.78 11.34 12.66
CA MET A 162 11.73 12.21 13.20
C MET A 162 11.93 12.56 14.67
N LYS A 163 12.96 12.00 15.34
CA LYS A 163 13.24 12.16 16.76
C LYS A 163 12.06 11.68 17.66
N VAL A 164 11.40 10.62 17.26
CA VAL A 164 10.40 9.90 18.07
C VAL A 164 10.92 8.51 18.42
N ASN A 165 10.57 7.99 19.59
CA ASN A 165 10.88 6.62 19.95
C ASN A 165 9.85 5.68 19.28
N PRO A 166 10.24 4.83 18.29
CA PRO A 166 9.28 3.96 17.64
C PRO A 166 8.85 2.75 18.46
N PHE A 167 9.49 2.51 19.63
CA PHE A 167 9.32 1.30 20.42
C PHE A 167 8.39 1.48 21.65
N THR A 168 7.80 2.66 21.84
CA THR A 168 6.81 2.93 22.91
C THR A 168 5.44 3.19 22.31
N GLN A 169 4.39 3.14 23.12
CA GLN A 169 3.01 3.46 22.72
C GLN A 169 2.24 4.10 23.89
N ASP A 170 2.83 5.13 24.48
CA ASP A 170 2.38 5.77 25.72
C ASP A 170 0.90 6.22 25.68
N ALA A 171 0.41 6.66 24.50
CA ALA A 171 -0.98 7.08 24.35
C ALA A 171 -1.98 5.93 24.47
N VAL A 172 -1.61 4.71 24.08
CA VAL A 172 -2.48 3.53 24.17
C VAL A 172 -2.70 3.12 25.64
N GLU A 173 -1.70 3.32 26.50
CA GLU A 173 -1.82 3.01 27.92
C GLU A 173 -2.87 3.88 28.64
N GLN A 174 -3.15 5.07 28.12
CA GLN A 174 -4.12 6.01 28.75
C GLN A 174 -5.57 5.51 28.70
N VAL A 175 -5.90 4.58 27.82
CA VAL A 175 -7.27 4.03 27.67
C VAL A 175 -7.43 2.62 28.23
N LYS A 176 -6.39 2.10 28.90
CA LYS A 176 -6.40 0.77 29.55
C LYS A 176 -6.76 0.84 31.04
N ILE A 177 -7.30 1.95 31.52
CA ILE A 177 -7.68 2.18 32.91
C ILE A 177 -9.07 1.63 33.21
#